data_f0a8241ac2b6ed0eb41b55002b29e140
#
_entry.id   f0a8241ac2b6ed0eb41b55002b29e140
#
_cell.length_a   1.000
_cell.length_b   1.000
_cell.length_c   1.000
_cell.angle_alpha   90.00
_cell.angle_beta   90.00
_cell.angle_gamma   90.00
#
_symmetry.space_group_name_H-M   'P 1'
#
loop_
_entity.id
_entity.type
_entity.pdbx_description
1 polymer ?
#
loop_
_entity_poly.entity_id
_entity_poly.type
_entity_poly.pdbx_seq_one_letter_code
_entity_poly.pdbx_strand_id
1 'polypeptide(L)'
;MNTQNPAHPQRLDLPIQGMTCAACASRIERVLKRLPGVEAQVNFATERATVQLTGPDAAGADAVVAAIRKSGFDVPDARFDFAIGGMTCAACATRLEKVLNRLPSVSATVNFATETAQIRLPPGGVTEAELIAAIDGAGFVARPRGEGARAEEKARKAAEWRAERKRFLISLALTAPLLAQMPAMFFGSGGHEFIPRWVQWVLATPVQFWIGWRFYRGAWSALRGGGANMDVLVALGTSVAYGFSLVVTVLGRMDLHVYFEASATIITLVLMGKLLEARAKARTSEALEALVRLQPRTAWVERDGVLQEVPVGSLSPGDRFVVRAGDSVPVDGVVRGGHSALDESMLTGESLPVAKTEGDVVFAATVNSDGTLHCEATGVGSETMLASIIRLVEQAQGSKAPVQRLADQVAAVFVPVVVAIAVLTFFGGWWWGGSVTEALVNAVAVLVIACPCALGLATPTAIMVGTGLGANHGILVKNAEALERAQNLTVLAVDKTGTLTEGRPAVTDVVPADGFAREIGRAHV
;
A
#
# COMPACT_ATOMS: atom_id res chain seq x y z
N MET A 1 27.06 26.11 -5.62
CA MET A 1 28.07 25.85 -6.66
C MET A 1 27.56 24.71 -7.51
N ASN A 2 27.07 25.07 -8.71
CA ASN A 2 26.46 24.17 -9.68
C ASN A 2 27.58 23.50 -10.48
N THR A 3 27.90 22.26 -10.21
CA THR A 3 28.76 21.46 -11.09
C THR A 3 27.91 20.88 -12.20
N GLN A 4 27.80 21.62 -13.30
CA GLN A 4 27.31 21.11 -14.57
C GLN A 4 28.31 20.06 -15.07
N ASN A 5 27.85 18.79 -15.06
CA ASN A 5 28.55 17.70 -15.74
C ASN A 5 28.37 17.87 -17.25
N PRO A 6 29.43 17.71 -18.11
CA PRO A 6 29.33 17.92 -19.55
C PRO A 6 28.37 16.88 -20.16
N ALA A 7 27.49 17.39 -21.00
CA ALA A 7 26.36 16.72 -21.64
C ALA A 7 26.74 15.43 -22.37
N HIS A 8 26.49 14.27 -21.77
CA HIS A 8 26.21 13.08 -22.56
C HIS A 8 24.81 13.24 -23.19
N PRO A 9 24.64 12.94 -24.49
CA PRO A 9 23.32 12.99 -25.12
C PRO A 9 22.37 12.06 -24.36
N GLN A 10 21.34 12.64 -23.76
CA GLN A 10 20.32 11.85 -23.04
C GLN A 10 19.47 11.15 -24.10
N ARG A 11 19.45 9.82 -24.06
CA ARG A 11 18.62 8.99 -24.95
C ARG A 11 17.37 8.55 -24.19
N LEU A 12 16.21 8.88 -24.77
CA LEU A 12 14.90 8.44 -24.28
C LEU A 12 14.34 7.38 -25.24
N ASP A 13 13.78 6.32 -24.71
CA ASP A 13 13.09 5.29 -25.48
C ASP A 13 11.65 5.19 -24.97
N LEU A 14 10.74 5.79 -25.73
CA LEU A 14 9.36 6.06 -25.32
C LEU A 14 8.40 5.10 -26.03
N PRO A 15 7.58 4.30 -25.31
CA PRO A 15 6.47 3.57 -25.91
C PRO A 15 5.39 4.56 -26.34
N ILE A 16 4.81 4.37 -27.52
CA ILE A 16 3.76 5.24 -28.07
C ILE A 16 2.51 4.40 -28.36
N GLN A 17 1.40 4.80 -27.81
CA GLN A 17 0.11 4.18 -28.05
C GLN A 17 -0.73 4.99 -29.05
N GLY A 18 -1.56 4.27 -29.84
CA GLY A 18 -2.49 4.87 -30.78
C GLY A 18 -1.93 5.03 -32.20
N MET A 19 -0.73 4.51 -32.52
CA MET A 19 -0.24 4.46 -33.90
C MET A 19 -0.93 3.36 -34.69
N THR A 20 -1.56 3.72 -35.81
CA THR A 20 -2.28 2.76 -36.68
C THR A 20 -1.59 2.53 -38.03
N CYS A 21 -0.60 3.36 -38.39
CA CYS A 21 0.11 3.27 -39.69
C CYS A 21 1.46 4.00 -39.65
N ALA A 22 2.30 3.74 -40.63
CA ALA A 22 3.62 4.39 -40.79
C ALA A 22 3.53 5.93 -40.92
N ALA A 23 2.41 6.48 -41.44
CA ALA A 23 2.23 7.92 -41.51
C ALA A 23 2.07 8.56 -40.12
N CYS A 24 1.56 7.79 -39.12
CA CYS A 24 1.49 8.22 -37.74
C CYS A 24 2.91 8.41 -37.17
N ALA A 25 3.81 7.46 -37.40
CA ALA A 25 5.20 7.54 -36.96
C ALA A 25 5.90 8.78 -37.55
N SER A 26 5.76 9.01 -38.88
CA SER A 26 6.33 10.19 -39.55
C SER A 26 5.72 11.51 -39.04
N ARG A 27 4.46 11.52 -38.60
CA ARG A 27 3.84 12.71 -38.00
C ARG A 27 4.46 13.01 -36.65
N ILE A 28 4.67 12.00 -35.81
CA ILE A 28 5.30 12.15 -34.49
C ILE A 28 6.75 12.66 -34.66
N GLU A 29 7.54 12.04 -35.53
CA GLU A 29 8.91 12.50 -35.81
C GLU A 29 8.96 13.97 -36.22
N ARG A 30 8.05 14.40 -37.10
CA ARG A 30 7.99 15.77 -37.56
C ARG A 30 7.64 16.75 -36.43
N VAL A 31 6.79 16.34 -35.48
CA VAL A 31 6.44 17.15 -34.32
C VAL A 31 7.64 17.24 -33.37
N LEU A 32 8.31 16.14 -33.11
CA LEU A 32 9.46 16.08 -32.20
C LEU A 32 10.68 16.84 -32.74
N LYS A 33 10.96 16.76 -34.03
CA LYS A 33 12.06 17.53 -34.69
C LYS A 33 11.85 19.05 -34.67
N ARG A 34 10.67 19.55 -34.29
CA ARG A 34 10.45 21.00 -34.09
C ARG A 34 10.87 21.49 -32.71
N LEU A 35 11.13 20.59 -31.78
CA LEU A 35 11.63 20.93 -30.45
C LEU A 35 13.12 21.23 -30.51
N PRO A 36 13.60 22.21 -29.75
CA PRO A 36 15.04 22.54 -29.76
C PRO A 36 15.87 21.40 -29.21
N GLY A 37 16.98 21.04 -29.90
CA GLY A 37 17.92 20.01 -29.48
C GLY A 37 17.36 18.58 -29.46
N VAL A 38 16.28 18.31 -30.20
CA VAL A 38 15.61 16.98 -30.23
C VAL A 38 15.83 16.32 -31.59
N GLU A 39 16.48 15.17 -31.59
CA GLU A 39 16.51 14.21 -32.71
C GLU A 39 15.63 13.01 -32.35
N ALA A 40 14.66 12.66 -33.20
CA ALA A 40 13.73 11.57 -32.95
C ALA A 40 13.61 10.65 -34.14
N GLN A 41 13.57 9.36 -33.86
CA GLN A 41 13.24 8.28 -34.79
C GLN A 41 12.10 7.45 -34.20
N VAL A 42 11.01 7.26 -34.96
CA VAL A 42 9.84 6.52 -34.51
C VAL A 42 9.68 5.25 -35.35
N ASN A 43 9.64 4.11 -34.68
CA ASN A 43 9.41 2.81 -35.29
C ASN A 43 7.97 2.38 -35.08
N PHE A 44 7.22 2.31 -36.18
CA PHE A 44 5.82 1.89 -36.15
C PHE A 44 5.65 0.40 -35.76
N ALA A 45 6.57 -0.47 -36.21
CA ALA A 45 6.44 -1.92 -35.96
C ALA A 45 6.69 -2.29 -34.49
N THR A 46 7.54 -1.51 -33.79
CA THR A 46 7.82 -1.71 -32.37
C THR A 46 7.03 -0.76 -31.47
N GLU A 47 6.25 0.14 -32.07
CA GLU A 47 5.49 1.19 -31.35
C GLU A 47 6.35 2.03 -30.38
N ARG A 48 7.61 2.31 -30.76
CA ARG A 48 8.56 3.05 -29.91
C ARG A 48 9.16 4.25 -30.65
N ALA A 49 9.38 5.33 -29.89
CA ALA A 49 10.16 6.48 -30.32
C ALA A 49 11.50 6.50 -29.57
N THR A 50 12.60 6.48 -30.32
CA THR A 50 13.93 6.78 -29.78
C THR A 50 14.22 8.25 -29.99
N VAL A 51 14.40 8.98 -28.88
CA VAL A 51 14.66 10.42 -28.88
C VAL A 51 16.02 10.70 -28.27
N GLN A 52 16.84 11.48 -28.97
CA GLN A 52 18.12 11.96 -28.48
C GLN A 52 18.03 13.45 -28.18
N LEU A 53 18.38 13.82 -26.95
CA LEU A 53 18.42 15.21 -26.50
C LEU A 53 19.85 15.69 -26.53
N THR A 54 20.14 16.71 -27.39
CA THR A 54 21.48 17.22 -27.64
C THR A 54 21.54 18.73 -27.36
N GLY A 55 22.51 19.13 -26.53
CA GLY A 55 22.77 20.53 -26.21
C GLY A 55 22.15 21.00 -24.89
N PRO A 56 22.66 22.13 -24.35
CA PRO A 56 22.20 22.67 -23.06
C PRO A 56 20.78 23.24 -23.10
N ASP A 57 20.27 23.60 -24.27
CA ASP A 57 18.92 24.16 -24.49
C ASP A 57 17.95 23.10 -25.03
N ALA A 58 18.29 21.79 -24.95
CA ALA A 58 17.43 20.73 -25.43
C ALA A 58 16.10 20.69 -24.61
N ALA A 59 15.01 20.45 -25.34
CA ALA A 59 13.70 20.27 -24.69
C ALA A 59 13.76 19.08 -23.72
N GLY A 60 13.25 19.25 -22.51
CA GLY A 60 13.21 18.18 -21.51
C GLY A 60 12.27 17.03 -21.92
N ALA A 61 12.42 15.87 -21.27
CA ALA A 61 11.59 14.69 -21.50
C ALA A 61 10.08 15.01 -21.42
N ASP A 62 9.68 15.89 -20.50
CA ASP A 62 8.29 16.33 -20.35
C ASP A 62 7.75 17.06 -21.57
N ALA A 63 8.57 17.92 -22.19
CA ALA A 63 8.19 18.65 -23.40
C ALA A 63 8.04 17.69 -24.60
N VAL A 64 8.89 16.66 -24.67
CA VAL A 64 8.80 15.59 -25.67
C VAL A 64 7.50 14.81 -25.51
N VAL A 65 7.19 14.34 -24.31
CA VAL A 65 5.95 13.60 -24.01
C VAL A 65 4.71 14.47 -24.27
N ALA A 66 4.74 15.73 -23.84
CA ALA A 66 3.63 16.68 -24.08
C ALA A 66 3.40 16.91 -25.57
N ALA A 67 4.46 17.00 -26.40
CA ALA A 67 4.36 17.17 -27.83
C ALA A 67 3.74 15.93 -28.52
N ILE A 68 4.09 14.72 -28.07
CA ILE A 68 3.49 13.47 -28.55
C ILE A 68 2.00 13.44 -28.21
N ARG A 69 1.63 13.71 -26.95
CA ARG A 69 0.23 13.75 -26.50
C ARG A 69 -0.58 14.81 -27.25
N LYS A 70 -0.02 16.01 -27.47
CA LYS A 70 -0.67 17.07 -28.26
C LYS A 70 -0.89 16.69 -29.72
N SER A 71 -0.09 15.77 -30.25
CA SER A 71 -0.24 15.26 -31.62
C SER A 71 -1.31 14.16 -31.76
N GLY A 72 -2.00 13.80 -30.65
CA GLY A 72 -3.10 12.83 -30.63
C GLY A 72 -2.68 11.39 -30.34
N PHE A 73 -1.45 11.19 -29.86
CA PHE A 73 -0.93 9.89 -29.44
C PHE A 73 -0.68 9.88 -27.93
N ASP A 74 -0.64 8.71 -27.30
CA ASP A 74 -0.36 8.62 -25.87
C ASP A 74 1.00 7.98 -25.61
N VAL A 75 1.63 8.44 -24.52
CA VAL A 75 2.83 7.85 -23.95
C VAL A 75 2.47 7.41 -22.54
N PRO A 76 2.36 6.10 -22.29
CA PRO A 76 2.00 5.60 -20.98
C PRO A 76 3.06 5.97 -19.94
N ASP A 77 2.59 6.43 -18.78
CA ASP A 77 3.47 6.78 -17.68
C ASP A 77 4.19 5.52 -17.14
N ALA A 78 5.47 5.66 -16.83
CA ALA A 78 6.19 4.67 -16.05
C ALA A 78 5.64 4.61 -14.63
N ARG A 79 5.54 3.40 -14.08
CA ARG A 79 5.05 3.16 -12.73
C ARG A 79 6.11 2.44 -11.92
N PHE A 80 6.34 2.96 -10.71
CA PHE A 80 7.22 2.34 -9.74
C PHE A 80 6.45 2.12 -8.45
N ASP A 81 6.52 0.91 -7.94
CA ASP A 81 5.92 0.51 -6.67
C ASP A 81 7.03 0.11 -5.70
N PHE A 82 7.15 0.86 -4.59
CA PHE A 82 8.12 0.59 -3.55
C PHE A 82 7.45 0.16 -2.25
N ALA A 83 8.04 -0.82 -1.57
CA ALA A 83 7.78 -1.05 -0.17
C ALA A 83 8.64 -0.08 0.65
N ILE A 84 8.01 0.66 1.57
CA ILE A 84 8.66 1.72 2.34
C ILE A 84 8.83 1.27 3.80
N GLY A 85 10.07 1.16 4.23
CA GLY A 85 10.42 0.89 5.63
C GLY A 85 10.66 2.18 6.42
N GLY A 86 10.40 2.14 7.73
CA GLY A 86 10.69 3.24 8.66
C GLY A 86 9.56 4.25 8.86
N MET A 87 8.38 4.06 8.28
CA MET A 87 7.21 4.88 8.59
C MET A 87 6.60 4.48 9.94
N THR A 88 6.44 5.42 10.85
CA THR A 88 5.88 5.17 12.19
C THR A 88 4.43 5.66 12.35
N CYS A 89 3.99 6.57 11.49
CA CYS A 89 2.63 7.12 11.50
C CYS A 89 2.24 7.73 10.15
N ALA A 90 0.98 8.11 10.00
CA ALA A 90 0.46 8.74 8.79
C ALA A 90 1.19 10.04 8.38
N ALA A 91 1.64 10.84 9.36
CA ALA A 91 2.42 12.05 9.08
C ALA A 91 3.77 11.75 8.38
N CYS A 92 4.37 10.57 8.63
CA CYS A 92 5.56 10.12 7.92
C CYS A 92 5.27 9.90 6.44
N ALA A 93 4.14 9.23 6.12
CA ALA A 93 3.70 9.01 4.75
C ALA A 93 3.43 10.33 4.01
N THR A 94 2.73 11.27 4.64
CA THR A 94 2.48 12.60 4.07
C THR A 94 3.76 13.38 3.80
N ARG A 95 4.74 13.28 4.70
CA ARG A 95 6.05 13.91 4.51
C ARG A 95 6.79 13.32 3.32
N LEU A 96 6.85 11.99 3.22
CA LEU A 96 7.50 11.30 2.11
C LEU A 96 6.82 11.63 0.78
N GLU A 97 5.48 11.63 0.76
CA GLU A 97 4.69 12.00 -0.41
C GLU A 97 5.00 13.43 -0.90
N LYS A 98 5.13 14.39 0.03
CA LYS A 98 5.55 15.77 -0.30
C LYS A 98 6.97 15.84 -0.86
N VAL A 99 7.90 15.03 -0.35
CA VAL A 99 9.29 14.98 -0.87
C VAL A 99 9.30 14.45 -2.29
N LEU A 100 8.61 13.35 -2.55
CA LEU A 100 8.54 12.73 -3.89
C LEU A 100 7.84 13.64 -4.90
N ASN A 101 6.73 14.28 -4.53
CA ASN A 101 5.99 15.18 -5.40
C ASN A 101 6.69 16.54 -5.65
N ARG A 102 7.86 16.81 -5.02
CA ARG A 102 8.74 17.94 -5.36
C ARG A 102 9.69 17.61 -6.52
N LEU A 103 9.87 16.32 -6.83
CA LEU A 103 10.66 15.92 -8.00
C LEU A 103 9.89 16.27 -9.28
N PRO A 104 10.60 16.66 -10.35
CA PRO A 104 9.96 17.08 -11.60
C PRO A 104 9.13 15.95 -12.20
N SER A 105 7.90 16.26 -12.56
CA SER A 105 6.93 15.37 -13.23
C SER A 105 6.60 14.07 -12.48
N VAL A 106 6.92 13.98 -11.20
CA VAL A 106 6.61 12.84 -10.34
C VAL A 106 5.24 13.04 -9.71
N SER A 107 4.36 12.04 -9.84
CA SER A 107 3.11 11.91 -9.11
C SER A 107 3.19 10.71 -8.19
N ALA A 108 3.43 10.94 -6.91
CA ALA A 108 3.60 9.90 -5.90
C ALA A 108 2.43 9.90 -4.91
N THR A 109 2.00 8.71 -4.53
CA THR A 109 1.06 8.47 -3.43
C THR A 109 1.70 7.50 -2.44
N VAL A 110 1.79 7.89 -1.18
CA VAL A 110 2.39 7.07 -0.13
C VAL A 110 1.31 6.65 0.86
N ASN A 111 1.11 5.34 1.01
CA ASN A 111 0.13 4.77 1.91
C ASN A 111 0.82 4.17 3.15
N PHE A 112 0.50 4.71 4.31
CA PHE A 112 1.06 4.26 5.60
C PHE A 112 0.56 2.86 5.99
N ALA A 113 -0.70 2.52 5.68
CA ALA A 113 -1.27 1.25 6.11
C ALA A 113 -0.71 0.06 5.34
N THR A 114 -0.49 0.22 4.02
CA THR A 114 0.13 -0.80 3.16
C THR A 114 1.65 -0.71 3.16
N GLU A 115 2.21 0.38 3.73
CA GLU A 115 3.64 0.68 3.72
C GLU A 115 4.23 0.73 2.30
N THR A 116 3.47 1.33 1.37
CA THR A 116 3.85 1.41 -0.04
C THR A 116 3.88 2.84 -0.55
N ALA A 117 4.77 3.09 -1.51
CA ALA A 117 4.76 4.28 -2.35
C ALA A 117 4.49 3.86 -3.79
N GLN A 118 3.44 4.41 -4.38
CA GLN A 118 3.11 4.29 -5.80
C GLN A 118 3.53 5.57 -6.50
N ILE A 119 4.41 5.46 -7.48
CA ILE A 119 4.99 6.58 -8.20
C ILE A 119 4.66 6.45 -9.68
N ARG A 120 4.14 7.51 -10.27
CA ARG A 120 3.90 7.65 -11.71
C ARG A 120 4.72 8.81 -12.22
N LEU A 121 5.39 8.60 -13.33
CA LEU A 121 6.15 9.66 -14.00
C LEU A 121 6.23 9.36 -15.50
N PRO A 122 6.39 10.40 -16.35
CA PRO A 122 6.64 10.22 -17.77
C PRO A 122 7.92 9.40 -17.98
N PRO A 123 7.95 8.51 -18.99
CA PRO A 123 9.16 7.76 -19.32
C PRO A 123 10.32 8.69 -19.65
N GLY A 124 11.52 8.38 -19.14
CA GLY A 124 12.73 9.19 -19.34
C GLY A 124 12.88 10.38 -18.39
N GLY A 125 12.00 10.52 -17.41
CA GLY A 125 12.15 11.46 -16.29
C GLY A 125 13.11 10.95 -15.22
N VAL A 126 12.72 11.10 -13.96
CA VAL A 126 13.51 10.66 -12.79
C VAL A 126 13.73 9.14 -12.82
N THR A 127 14.95 8.69 -12.59
CA THR A 127 15.32 7.27 -12.58
C THR A 127 14.91 6.59 -11.26
N GLU A 128 14.81 5.26 -11.28
CA GLU A 128 14.54 4.47 -10.08
C GLU A 128 15.57 4.73 -8.97
N ALA A 129 16.86 4.86 -9.33
CA ALA A 129 17.93 5.15 -8.38
C ALA A 129 17.76 6.53 -7.71
N GLU A 130 17.33 7.54 -8.46
CA GLU A 130 17.05 8.87 -7.93
C GLU A 130 15.82 8.87 -7.01
N LEU A 131 14.79 8.08 -7.34
CA LEU A 131 13.63 7.89 -6.47
C LEU A 131 14.03 7.24 -5.14
N ILE A 132 14.86 6.19 -5.19
CA ILE A 132 15.40 5.53 -4.00
C ILE A 132 16.23 6.52 -3.17
N ALA A 133 17.13 7.27 -3.80
CA ALA A 133 17.94 8.27 -3.12
C ALA A 133 17.10 9.38 -2.45
N ALA A 134 16.01 9.82 -3.09
CA ALA A 134 15.09 10.79 -2.52
C ALA A 134 14.34 10.22 -1.28
N ILE A 135 13.95 8.95 -1.33
CA ILE A 135 13.30 8.25 -0.22
C ILE A 135 14.28 8.08 0.96
N ASP A 136 15.51 7.65 0.67
CA ASP A 136 16.55 7.48 1.69
C ASP A 136 16.96 8.83 2.30
N GLY A 137 17.08 9.88 1.48
CA GLY A 137 17.31 11.25 1.93
C GLY A 137 16.21 11.80 2.84
N ALA A 138 14.98 11.31 2.68
CA ALA A 138 13.86 11.62 3.57
C ALA A 138 13.88 10.79 4.88
N GLY A 139 14.85 9.87 5.05
CA GLY A 139 15.02 9.04 6.25
C GLY A 139 14.17 7.77 6.27
N PHE A 140 13.75 7.29 5.08
CA PHE A 140 13.00 6.05 4.90
C PHE A 140 13.83 5.07 4.06
N VAL A 141 13.41 3.81 3.99
CA VAL A 141 14.07 2.78 3.19
C VAL A 141 13.13 2.34 2.08
N ALA A 142 13.54 2.54 0.83
CA ALA A 142 12.82 2.07 -0.35
C ALA A 142 13.28 0.66 -0.76
N ARG A 143 12.34 -0.17 -1.18
CA ARG A 143 12.60 -1.48 -1.79
C ARG A 143 11.68 -1.67 -2.99
N PRO A 144 12.22 -1.90 -4.19
CA PRO A 144 11.41 -2.23 -5.35
C PRO A 144 10.57 -3.48 -5.11
N ARG A 145 9.33 -3.49 -5.59
CA ARG A 145 8.43 -4.65 -5.53
C ARG A 145 8.57 -5.44 -6.84
N GLY A 146 9.25 -6.59 -6.76
CA GLY A 146 9.36 -7.56 -7.86
C GLY A 146 8.65 -8.88 -7.52
N GLU A 147 8.49 -9.76 -8.50
CA GLU A 147 7.73 -11.03 -8.33
C GLU A 147 8.28 -11.96 -7.24
N GLY A 148 9.58 -11.98 -6.95
CA GLY A 148 10.18 -12.73 -5.83
C GLY A 148 10.12 -12.05 -4.47
N ALA A 149 9.86 -10.75 -4.41
CA ALA A 149 9.97 -9.94 -3.19
C ALA A 149 8.85 -10.20 -2.16
N ARG A 150 7.71 -10.77 -2.56
CA ARG A 150 6.56 -10.99 -1.66
C ARG A 150 6.85 -11.99 -0.54
N ALA A 151 7.51 -13.11 -0.85
CA ALA A 151 7.85 -14.12 0.15
C ALA A 151 8.88 -13.59 1.15
N GLU A 152 9.90 -12.86 0.66
CA GLU A 152 10.90 -12.21 1.50
C GLU A 152 10.30 -11.11 2.38
N GLU A 153 9.40 -10.29 1.81
CA GLU A 153 8.68 -9.24 2.55
C GLU A 153 7.85 -9.85 3.69
N LYS A 154 7.14 -10.95 3.41
CA LYS A 154 6.36 -11.68 4.42
C LYS A 154 7.23 -12.24 5.54
N ALA A 155 8.34 -12.87 5.18
CA ALA A 155 9.30 -13.41 6.16
C ALA A 155 9.89 -12.28 7.03
N ARG A 156 10.23 -11.14 6.42
CA ARG A 156 10.73 -9.96 7.12
C ARG A 156 9.70 -9.37 8.07
N LYS A 157 8.45 -9.14 7.60
CA LYS A 157 7.36 -8.63 8.46
C LYS A 157 7.09 -9.55 9.64
N ALA A 158 7.14 -10.87 9.43
CA ALA A 158 7.01 -11.85 10.51
C ALA A 158 8.18 -11.78 11.51
N ALA A 159 9.41 -11.52 11.04
CA ALA A 159 10.58 -11.34 11.90
C ALA A 159 10.50 -10.03 12.70
N GLU A 160 10.11 -8.94 12.05
CA GLU A 160 9.89 -7.63 12.67
C GLU A 160 8.82 -7.72 13.77
N TRP A 161 7.68 -8.37 13.48
CA TRP A 161 6.62 -8.59 14.47
C TRP A 161 7.09 -9.39 15.69
N ARG A 162 7.88 -10.45 15.47
CA ARG A 162 8.48 -11.24 16.58
C ARG A 162 9.43 -10.39 17.43
N ALA A 163 10.23 -9.54 16.79
CA ALA A 163 11.15 -8.64 17.49
C ALA A 163 10.39 -7.58 18.31
N GLU A 164 9.34 -6.98 17.73
CA GLU A 164 8.47 -6.01 18.43
C GLU A 164 7.75 -6.64 19.62
N ARG A 165 7.20 -7.85 19.45
CA ARG A 165 6.58 -8.60 20.54
C ARG A 165 7.57 -8.88 21.67
N LYS A 166 8.81 -9.26 21.35
CA LYS A 166 9.87 -9.48 22.36
C LYS A 166 10.18 -8.20 23.12
N ARG A 167 10.34 -7.07 22.42
CA ARG A 167 10.58 -5.75 23.04
C ARG A 167 9.43 -5.35 23.96
N PHE A 168 8.18 -5.54 23.52
CA PHE A 168 7.00 -5.26 24.35
C PHE A 168 6.97 -6.12 25.61
N LEU A 169 7.21 -7.43 25.52
CA LEU A 169 7.22 -8.32 26.69
C LEU A 169 8.30 -7.92 27.69
N ILE A 170 9.50 -7.53 27.23
CA ILE A 170 10.57 -7.05 28.10
C ILE A 170 10.16 -5.71 28.74
N SER A 171 9.59 -4.79 27.95
CA SER A 171 9.07 -3.52 28.46
C SER A 171 8.02 -3.74 29.53
N LEU A 172 7.06 -4.64 29.28
CA LEU A 172 5.99 -4.98 30.22
C LEU A 172 6.55 -5.58 31.52
N ALA A 173 7.52 -6.51 31.41
CA ALA A 173 8.15 -7.11 32.58
C ALA A 173 8.89 -6.09 33.47
N LEU A 174 9.54 -5.08 32.85
CA LEU A 174 10.22 -4.00 33.58
C LEU A 174 9.26 -2.95 34.13
N THR A 175 8.15 -2.71 33.45
CA THR A 175 7.14 -1.70 33.83
C THR A 175 6.12 -2.24 34.84
N ALA A 176 5.78 -3.53 34.78
CA ALA A 176 4.77 -4.13 35.64
C ALA A 176 5.02 -3.91 37.16
N PRO A 177 6.24 -4.05 37.69
CA PRO A 177 6.52 -3.74 39.11
C PRO A 177 6.22 -2.26 39.43
N LEU A 178 6.57 -1.34 38.50
CA LEU A 178 6.33 0.10 38.68
C LEU A 178 4.82 0.41 38.67
N LEU A 179 4.04 -0.28 37.83
CA LEU A 179 2.58 -0.15 37.79
C LEU A 179 1.92 -0.75 39.05
N ALA A 180 2.46 -1.83 39.58
CA ALA A 180 1.89 -2.52 40.75
C ALA A 180 1.89 -1.65 42.02
N GLN A 181 2.72 -0.62 42.10
CA GLN A 181 2.70 0.33 43.21
C GLN A 181 1.60 1.40 43.09
N MET A 182 1.09 1.70 41.87
CA MET A 182 0.08 2.75 41.67
C MET A 182 -1.21 2.54 42.49
N PRO A 183 -1.84 1.36 42.53
CA PRO A 183 -3.03 1.14 43.35
C PRO A 183 -2.79 1.42 44.84
N ALA A 184 -1.60 1.09 45.35
CA ALA A 184 -1.25 1.34 46.74
C ALA A 184 -1.09 2.84 47.06
N MET A 185 -0.66 3.64 46.07
CA MET A 185 -0.61 5.12 46.20
C MET A 185 -2.00 5.74 46.21
N PHE A 186 -2.98 5.17 45.47
CA PHE A 186 -4.36 5.70 45.40
C PHE A 186 -5.26 5.23 46.54
N PHE A 187 -5.11 4.00 47.01
CA PHE A 187 -5.99 3.37 48.00
C PHE A 187 -5.33 3.19 49.36
N GLY A 188 -4.04 3.38 49.49
CA GLY A 188 -3.30 3.22 50.75
C GLY A 188 -3.33 4.48 51.60
N SER A 189 -3.58 4.36 52.88
CA SER A 189 -3.69 5.44 53.88
C SER A 189 -2.33 6.12 54.22
N GLY A 190 -1.31 6.00 53.41
CA GLY A 190 0.02 6.51 53.78
C GLY A 190 0.94 6.99 52.61
N GLY A 191 0.52 6.95 51.34
CA GLY A 191 1.29 7.57 50.25
C GLY A 191 2.75 7.08 50.06
N HIS A 192 3.12 5.94 50.64
CA HIS A 192 4.49 5.45 50.61
C HIS A 192 4.81 4.73 49.33
N GLU A 193 5.87 5.15 48.65
CA GLU A 193 6.47 4.42 47.52
C GLU A 193 7.07 3.11 48.06
N PHE A 194 6.49 1.95 47.69
CA PHE A 194 6.97 0.62 48.09
C PHE A 194 8.33 0.30 47.47
N ILE A 195 8.54 0.80 46.24
CA ILE A 195 9.75 0.54 45.47
C ILE A 195 10.72 1.73 45.71
N PRO A 196 11.93 1.49 46.23
CA PRO A 196 12.92 2.54 46.37
C PRO A 196 13.18 3.27 45.05
N ARG A 197 13.33 4.59 45.06
CA ARG A 197 13.48 5.42 43.84
C ARG A 197 14.65 5.00 42.96
N TRP A 198 15.74 4.54 43.53
CA TRP A 198 16.85 4.00 42.75
C TRP A 198 16.50 2.72 41.96
N VAL A 199 15.60 1.86 42.50
CA VAL A 199 15.09 0.69 41.79
C VAL A 199 14.17 1.13 40.68
N GLN A 200 13.27 2.09 40.91
CA GLN A 200 12.42 2.66 39.86
C GLN A 200 13.25 3.22 38.71
N TRP A 201 14.31 3.97 39.05
CA TRP A 201 15.27 4.51 38.09
C TRP A 201 15.92 3.39 37.26
N VAL A 202 16.46 2.35 37.91
CA VAL A 202 17.11 1.21 37.24
C VAL A 202 16.15 0.46 36.31
N LEU A 203 14.89 0.28 36.72
CA LEU A 203 13.89 -0.39 35.90
C LEU A 203 13.42 0.47 34.72
N ALA A 204 13.26 1.78 34.91
CA ALA A 204 12.79 2.69 33.86
C ALA A 204 13.87 3.01 32.81
N THR A 205 15.15 3.00 33.18
CA THR A 205 16.25 3.37 32.28
C THR A 205 16.33 2.50 31.01
N PRO A 206 16.28 1.17 31.08
CA PRO A 206 16.26 0.33 29.88
C PRO A 206 15.01 0.57 29.02
N VAL A 207 13.87 0.83 29.65
CA VAL A 207 12.62 1.12 28.93
C VAL A 207 12.77 2.44 28.17
N GLN A 208 13.30 3.47 28.82
CA GLN A 208 13.45 4.81 28.24
C GLN A 208 14.46 4.84 27.09
N PHE A 209 15.67 4.32 27.29
CA PHE A 209 16.79 4.54 26.35
C PHE A 209 17.08 3.37 25.42
N TRP A 210 16.76 2.14 25.78
CA TRP A 210 16.96 1.00 24.89
C TRP A 210 15.68 0.68 24.10
N ILE A 211 14.57 0.46 24.79
CA ILE A 211 13.30 0.12 24.15
C ILE A 211 12.71 1.36 23.46
N GLY A 212 12.74 2.51 24.14
CA GLY A 212 12.26 3.81 23.66
C GLY A 212 13.13 4.47 22.59
N TRP A 213 14.34 3.93 22.29
CA TRP A 213 15.27 4.52 21.32
C TRP A 213 14.65 4.77 19.94
N ARG A 214 13.73 3.93 19.54
CA ARG A 214 12.99 4.08 18.29
C ARG A 214 12.24 5.41 18.19
N PHE A 215 11.64 5.86 19.28
CA PHE A 215 10.91 7.12 19.32
C PHE A 215 11.85 8.32 19.20
N TYR A 216 13.04 8.26 19.80
CA TYR A 216 14.06 9.29 19.62
C TYR A 216 14.54 9.38 18.18
N ARG A 217 14.81 8.25 17.54
CA ARG A 217 15.21 8.21 16.13
C ARG A 217 14.10 8.73 15.21
N GLY A 218 12.86 8.33 15.45
CA GLY A 218 11.69 8.79 14.71
C GLY A 218 11.43 10.28 14.89
N ALA A 219 11.52 10.79 16.12
CA ALA A 219 11.41 12.20 16.46
C ALA A 219 12.48 13.04 15.76
N TRP A 220 13.74 12.61 15.83
CA TRP A 220 14.85 13.29 15.18
C TRP A 220 14.70 13.38 13.67
N SER A 221 14.31 12.25 13.04
CA SER A 221 14.03 12.22 11.61
C SER A 221 12.88 13.14 11.23
N ALA A 222 11.80 13.19 12.03
CA ALA A 222 10.66 14.07 11.78
C ALA A 222 11.03 15.55 11.87
N LEU A 223 11.76 15.95 12.92
CA LEU A 223 12.18 17.33 13.13
C LEU A 223 13.15 17.81 12.05
N ARG A 224 14.13 16.97 11.64
CA ARG A 224 15.00 17.28 10.49
C ARG A 224 14.24 17.47 9.19
N GLY A 225 13.14 16.75 9.00
CA GLY A 225 12.28 16.91 7.84
C GLY A 225 11.28 18.07 7.92
N GLY A 226 11.40 18.95 8.93
CA GLY A 226 10.54 20.12 9.09
C GLY A 226 9.10 19.79 9.52
N GLY A 227 8.87 18.63 10.17
CA GLY A 227 7.57 18.22 10.68
C GLY A 227 7.65 17.65 12.09
N ALA A 228 6.50 17.44 12.72
CA ALA A 228 6.38 16.74 13.99
C ALA A 228 5.43 15.54 13.81
N ASN A 229 5.72 14.46 14.54
CA ASN A 229 4.94 13.23 14.50
C ASN A 229 4.69 12.70 15.92
N MET A 230 4.00 11.57 16.03
CA MET A 230 3.74 10.90 17.29
C MET A 230 5.03 10.62 18.09
N ASP A 231 6.12 10.26 17.41
CA ASP A 231 7.39 9.94 18.07
C ASP A 231 7.97 11.16 18.80
N VAL A 232 7.74 12.38 18.28
CA VAL A 232 8.14 13.64 18.94
C VAL A 232 7.38 13.81 20.25
N LEU A 233 6.07 13.57 20.26
CA LEU A 233 5.25 13.70 21.47
C LEU A 233 5.67 12.69 22.54
N VAL A 234 5.85 11.42 22.15
CA VAL A 234 6.26 10.35 23.06
C VAL A 234 7.67 10.62 23.59
N ALA A 235 8.64 10.91 22.72
CA ALA A 235 10.01 11.15 23.12
C ALA A 235 10.11 12.37 24.05
N LEU A 236 9.42 13.47 23.75
CA LEU A 236 9.42 14.69 24.57
C LEU A 236 8.76 14.42 25.93
N GLY A 237 7.52 13.91 25.95
CA GLY A 237 6.77 13.68 27.18
C GLY A 237 7.47 12.72 28.14
N THR A 238 7.96 11.57 27.62
CA THR A 238 8.66 10.58 28.45
C THR A 238 10.03 11.07 28.92
N SER A 239 10.77 11.85 28.09
CA SER A 239 12.06 12.43 28.51
C SER A 239 11.89 13.46 29.59
N VAL A 240 10.85 14.29 29.54
CA VAL A 240 10.55 15.29 30.56
C VAL A 240 10.20 14.60 31.88
N ALA A 241 9.31 13.60 31.86
CA ALA A 241 8.95 12.85 33.08
C ALA A 241 10.15 12.12 33.70
N TYR A 242 10.95 11.44 32.86
CA TYR A 242 12.17 10.74 33.30
C TYR A 242 13.23 11.70 33.83
N GLY A 243 13.51 12.76 33.08
CA GLY A 243 14.55 13.76 33.47
C GLY A 243 14.23 14.47 34.77
N PHE A 244 12.96 14.87 34.97
CA PHE A 244 12.51 15.44 36.24
C PHE A 244 12.72 14.46 37.41
N SER A 245 12.26 13.19 37.21
CA SER A 245 12.39 12.15 38.24
C SER A 245 13.86 11.86 38.60
N LEU A 246 14.73 11.87 37.59
CA LEU A 246 16.17 11.71 37.77
C LEU A 246 16.75 12.82 38.63
N VAL A 247 16.44 14.10 38.31
CA VAL A 247 16.91 15.28 39.04
C VAL A 247 16.43 15.23 40.49
N VAL A 248 15.14 14.94 40.72
CA VAL A 248 14.56 14.81 42.07
C VAL A 248 15.24 13.72 42.89
N THR A 249 15.52 12.56 42.26
CA THR A 249 16.18 11.41 42.89
C THR A 249 17.64 11.72 43.24
N VAL A 250 18.41 12.33 42.33
CA VAL A 250 19.82 12.68 42.54
C VAL A 250 19.98 13.76 43.59
N LEU A 251 19.07 14.76 43.64
CA LEU A 251 19.08 15.82 44.65
C LEU A 251 18.54 15.36 46.01
N GLY A 252 18.07 14.12 46.15
CA GLY A 252 17.54 13.58 47.39
C GLY A 252 16.27 14.28 47.91
N ARG A 253 15.51 14.95 47.03
CA ARG A 253 14.28 15.69 47.39
C ARG A 253 13.13 14.68 47.60
N MET A 254 12.94 14.28 48.86
CA MET A 254 11.87 13.33 49.24
C MET A 254 10.47 13.96 49.30
N ASP A 255 10.41 15.28 49.29
CA ASP A 255 9.19 16.10 49.29
C ASP A 255 8.49 16.13 47.91
N LEU A 256 9.16 15.72 46.84
CA LEU A 256 8.65 15.72 45.47
C LEU A 256 8.42 14.28 44.96
N HIS A 257 7.31 14.04 44.26
CA HIS A 257 7.05 12.75 43.60
C HIS A 257 7.94 12.53 42.39
N VAL A 258 8.26 11.26 42.10
CA VAL A 258 8.96 10.85 40.88
C VAL A 258 7.96 10.22 39.91
N TYR A 259 8.24 10.23 38.61
CA TYR A 259 7.37 9.79 37.52
C TYR A 259 8.07 8.79 36.60
N PHE A 260 8.96 7.95 37.12
CA PHE A 260 9.63 6.90 36.38
C PHE A 260 8.63 5.88 35.84
N GLU A 261 7.60 5.55 36.64
CA GLU A 261 6.49 4.66 36.26
C GLU A 261 5.68 5.25 35.08
N ALA A 262 5.43 6.57 35.09
CA ALA A 262 4.70 7.23 34.02
C ALA A 262 5.47 7.15 32.69
N SER A 263 6.77 7.47 32.71
CA SER A 263 7.65 7.38 31.55
C SER A 263 7.67 5.97 30.96
N ALA A 264 7.91 4.93 31.79
CA ALA A 264 7.97 3.54 31.37
C ALA A 264 6.60 3.03 30.87
N THR A 265 5.50 3.42 31.54
CA THR A 265 4.14 3.04 31.18
C THR A 265 3.74 3.60 29.81
N ILE A 266 4.02 4.86 29.55
CA ILE A 266 3.72 5.50 28.25
C ILE A 266 4.39 4.72 27.12
N ILE A 267 5.69 4.43 27.23
CA ILE A 267 6.43 3.67 26.22
C ILE A 267 5.81 2.29 26.02
N THR A 268 5.50 1.59 27.11
CA THR A 268 4.92 0.24 27.07
C THR A 268 3.53 0.23 26.43
N LEU A 269 2.67 1.19 26.77
CA LEU A 269 1.33 1.33 26.18
C LEU A 269 1.38 1.69 24.69
N VAL A 270 2.30 2.58 24.30
CA VAL A 270 2.49 2.91 22.88
C VAL A 270 2.98 1.69 22.10
N LEU A 271 3.88 0.88 22.66
CA LEU A 271 4.32 -0.37 22.04
C LEU A 271 3.17 -1.38 21.92
N MET A 272 2.31 -1.51 22.94
CA MET A 272 1.11 -2.33 22.88
C MET A 272 0.20 -1.87 21.74
N GLY A 273 -0.06 -0.58 21.65
CA GLY A 273 -0.83 0.01 20.56
C GLY A 273 -0.25 -0.33 19.18
N LYS A 274 1.07 -0.25 19.02
CA LYS A 274 1.78 -0.62 17.78
C LYS A 274 1.68 -2.10 17.44
N LEU A 275 1.70 -2.99 18.42
CA LEU A 275 1.49 -4.43 18.20
C LEU A 275 0.05 -4.73 17.75
N LEU A 276 -0.94 -4.10 18.37
CA LEU A 276 -2.35 -4.22 17.96
C LEU A 276 -2.57 -3.70 16.55
N GLU A 277 -1.96 -2.56 16.23
CA GLU A 277 -1.95 -1.97 14.88
C GLU A 277 -1.36 -2.94 13.84
N ALA A 278 -0.17 -3.50 14.11
CA ALA A 278 0.49 -4.45 13.22
C ALA A 278 -0.36 -5.72 12.99
N ARG A 279 -1.04 -6.20 14.05
CA ARG A 279 -1.96 -7.34 13.96
C ARG A 279 -3.20 -7.03 13.12
N ALA A 280 -3.77 -5.84 13.28
CA ALA A 280 -4.90 -5.39 12.47
C ALA A 280 -4.52 -5.31 10.97
N LYS A 281 -3.37 -4.69 10.65
CA LYS A 281 -2.83 -4.62 9.29
C LYS A 281 -2.58 -5.99 8.67
N ALA A 282 -2.05 -6.96 9.44
CA ALA A 282 -1.81 -8.31 8.94
C ALA A 282 -3.12 -9.01 8.52
N ARG A 283 -4.18 -8.89 9.33
CA ARG A 283 -5.48 -9.49 9.01
C ARG A 283 -6.15 -8.91 7.77
N THR A 284 -5.96 -7.62 7.50
CA THR A 284 -6.54 -6.97 6.31
C THR A 284 -5.88 -7.42 5.00
N SER A 285 -4.66 -7.95 5.05
CA SER A 285 -3.96 -8.50 3.88
C SER A 285 -4.35 -9.94 3.55
N GLU A 286 -5.11 -10.64 4.41
CA GLU A 286 -5.49 -12.05 4.21
C GLU A 286 -6.38 -12.24 2.96
N ALA A 287 -7.25 -11.30 2.63
CA ALA A 287 -8.10 -11.36 1.45
C ALA A 287 -7.29 -11.37 0.14
N LEU A 288 -6.24 -10.54 0.06
CA LEU A 288 -5.34 -10.52 -1.10
C LEU A 288 -4.51 -11.81 -1.18
N GLU A 289 -4.04 -12.33 -0.02
CA GLU A 289 -3.33 -13.61 0.02
C GLU A 289 -4.23 -14.77 -0.42
N ALA A 290 -5.52 -14.72 -0.13
CA ALA A 290 -6.48 -15.74 -0.58
C ALA A 290 -6.54 -15.79 -2.12
N LEU A 291 -6.60 -14.65 -2.80
CA LEU A 291 -6.56 -14.58 -4.26
C LEU A 291 -5.25 -15.16 -4.85
N VAL A 292 -4.11 -14.83 -4.23
CA VAL A 292 -2.80 -15.36 -4.67
C VAL A 292 -2.71 -16.87 -4.50
N ARG A 293 -3.33 -17.44 -3.46
CA ARG A 293 -3.32 -18.89 -3.21
C ARG A 293 -4.16 -19.70 -4.17
N LEU A 294 -5.06 -19.07 -4.93
CA LEU A 294 -5.88 -19.77 -5.91
C LEU A 294 -5.06 -20.28 -7.11
N GLN A 295 -3.92 -19.63 -7.40
CA GLN A 295 -3.03 -20.09 -8.46
C GLN A 295 -2.26 -21.34 -8.01
N PRO A 296 -2.28 -22.45 -8.79
CA PRO A 296 -1.49 -23.64 -8.51
C PRO A 296 0.01 -23.33 -8.61
N ARG A 297 0.83 -24.09 -7.90
CA ARG A 297 2.30 -23.93 -7.93
C ARG A 297 2.96 -24.64 -9.08
N THR A 298 2.35 -25.71 -9.56
CA THR A 298 2.84 -26.58 -10.63
C THR A 298 1.78 -26.74 -11.72
N ALA A 299 2.21 -27.10 -12.89
CA ALA A 299 1.36 -27.37 -14.06
C ALA A 299 1.84 -28.62 -14.77
N TRP A 300 0.91 -29.35 -15.37
CA TRP A 300 1.22 -30.46 -16.26
C TRP A 300 1.41 -29.96 -17.68
N VAL A 301 2.65 -29.98 -18.17
CA VAL A 301 3.02 -29.50 -19.52
C VAL A 301 3.35 -30.69 -20.40
N GLU A 302 2.85 -30.66 -21.64
CA GLU A 302 3.15 -31.64 -22.67
C GLU A 302 4.37 -31.19 -23.47
N ARG A 303 5.51 -31.89 -23.28
CA ARG A 303 6.73 -31.68 -24.05
C ARG A 303 7.13 -32.98 -24.72
N ASP A 304 7.28 -32.95 -26.03
CA ASP A 304 7.67 -34.12 -26.85
C ASP A 304 6.73 -35.34 -26.64
N GLY A 305 5.44 -35.09 -26.43
CA GLY A 305 4.43 -36.12 -26.17
C GLY A 305 4.45 -36.75 -24.78
N VAL A 306 5.26 -36.19 -23.85
CA VAL A 306 5.34 -36.65 -22.46
C VAL A 306 4.83 -35.55 -21.53
N LEU A 307 3.92 -35.93 -20.62
CA LEU A 307 3.44 -35.02 -19.57
C LEU A 307 4.47 -34.91 -18.46
N GLN A 308 4.90 -33.69 -18.18
CA GLN A 308 5.84 -33.36 -17.12
C GLN A 308 5.24 -32.33 -16.18
N GLU A 309 5.39 -32.54 -14.88
CA GLU A 309 5.02 -31.53 -13.89
C GLU A 309 6.13 -30.50 -13.76
N VAL A 310 5.81 -29.23 -14.04
CA VAL A 310 6.76 -28.12 -13.98
C VAL A 310 6.22 -26.98 -13.11
N PRO A 311 7.08 -26.15 -12.51
CA PRO A 311 6.64 -24.95 -11.83
C PRO A 311 5.90 -24.00 -12.79
N VAL A 312 4.77 -23.42 -12.35
CA VAL A 312 3.96 -22.49 -13.19
C VAL A 312 4.80 -21.31 -13.71
N GLY A 313 5.76 -20.82 -12.91
CA GLY A 313 6.65 -19.73 -13.34
C GLY A 313 7.61 -20.07 -14.47
N SER A 314 7.72 -21.35 -14.89
CA SER A 314 8.56 -21.77 -16.03
C SER A 314 7.78 -21.89 -17.35
N LEU A 315 6.46 -21.66 -17.33
CA LEU A 315 5.62 -21.66 -18.53
C LEU A 315 5.88 -20.41 -19.37
N SER A 316 5.83 -20.62 -20.67
CA SER A 316 5.94 -19.56 -21.69
C SER A 316 4.68 -19.56 -22.58
N PRO A 317 4.32 -18.41 -23.18
CA PRO A 317 3.25 -18.38 -24.19
C PRO A 317 3.53 -19.39 -25.31
N GLY A 318 2.50 -20.17 -25.67
CA GLY A 318 2.58 -21.27 -26.64
C GLY A 318 2.85 -22.66 -26.03
N ASP A 319 3.23 -22.76 -24.75
CA ASP A 319 3.36 -24.06 -24.07
C ASP A 319 2.00 -24.77 -23.98
N ARG A 320 1.99 -26.08 -24.24
CA ARG A 320 0.80 -26.92 -24.09
C ARG A 320 0.74 -27.48 -22.67
N PHE A 321 -0.41 -27.27 -22.03
CA PHE A 321 -0.64 -27.76 -20.67
C PHE A 321 -1.98 -28.50 -20.57
N VAL A 322 -2.07 -29.39 -19.59
CA VAL A 322 -3.23 -30.24 -19.35
C VAL A 322 -3.83 -29.91 -18.00
N VAL A 323 -5.15 -29.74 -17.97
CA VAL A 323 -5.94 -29.50 -16.75
C VAL A 323 -6.89 -30.66 -16.55
N ARG A 324 -6.66 -31.45 -15.50
CA ARG A 324 -7.49 -32.61 -15.16
C ARG A 324 -8.69 -32.18 -14.31
N ALA A 325 -9.68 -33.06 -14.21
CA ALA A 325 -10.80 -32.85 -13.30
C ALA A 325 -10.29 -32.59 -11.85
N GLY A 326 -10.79 -31.52 -11.22
CA GLY A 326 -10.38 -31.06 -9.90
C GLY A 326 -9.14 -30.16 -9.86
N ASP A 327 -8.39 -30.04 -10.97
CA ASP A 327 -7.22 -29.18 -11.02
C ASP A 327 -7.61 -27.71 -11.27
N SER A 328 -6.81 -26.79 -10.74
CA SER A 328 -6.90 -25.38 -11.10
C SER A 328 -6.09 -25.10 -12.37
N VAL A 329 -6.62 -24.25 -13.24
CA VAL A 329 -5.95 -23.77 -14.45
C VAL A 329 -4.70 -22.97 -14.07
N PRO A 330 -3.49 -23.34 -14.56
CA PRO A 330 -2.23 -22.73 -14.09
C PRO A 330 -1.97 -21.33 -14.65
N VAL A 331 -2.33 -21.10 -15.92
CA VAL A 331 -2.11 -19.84 -16.67
C VAL A 331 -3.26 -19.60 -17.62
N ASP A 332 -3.41 -18.37 -18.15
CA ASP A 332 -4.42 -18.10 -19.15
C ASP A 332 -4.07 -18.83 -20.45
N GLY A 333 -5.10 -19.38 -21.12
CA GLY A 333 -4.90 -20.16 -22.32
C GLY A 333 -6.14 -20.31 -23.16
N VAL A 334 -5.99 -21.05 -24.26
CA VAL A 334 -7.07 -21.44 -25.15
C VAL A 334 -7.16 -22.98 -25.22
N VAL A 335 -8.36 -23.53 -25.14
CA VAL A 335 -8.60 -24.97 -25.25
C VAL A 335 -8.28 -25.42 -26.68
N ARG A 336 -7.41 -26.42 -26.80
CA ARG A 336 -7.03 -27.06 -28.06
C ARG A 336 -7.59 -28.45 -28.21
N GLY A 337 -8.19 -29.00 -27.16
CA GLY A 337 -8.85 -30.30 -27.20
C GLY A 337 -9.47 -30.67 -25.86
N GLY A 338 -10.43 -31.57 -25.89
CA GLY A 338 -11.20 -31.93 -24.72
C GLY A 338 -12.46 -31.07 -24.53
N HIS A 339 -13.27 -31.43 -23.56
CA HIS A 339 -14.44 -30.67 -23.12
C HIS A 339 -14.59 -30.83 -21.61
N SER A 340 -15.03 -29.77 -20.95
CA SER A 340 -15.27 -29.76 -19.51
C SER A 340 -16.11 -28.56 -19.12
N ALA A 341 -16.43 -28.44 -17.82
CA ALA A 341 -16.99 -27.24 -17.22
C ALA A 341 -15.99 -26.64 -16.23
N LEU A 342 -15.74 -25.32 -16.30
CA LEU A 342 -14.88 -24.59 -15.41
C LEU A 342 -15.69 -23.74 -14.43
N ASP A 343 -15.38 -23.85 -13.15
CA ASP A 343 -15.84 -22.90 -12.14
C ASP A 343 -15.02 -21.61 -12.27
N GLU A 344 -15.68 -20.59 -12.83
CA GLU A 344 -15.14 -19.24 -13.04
C GLU A 344 -15.70 -18.24 -12.01
N SER A 345 -16.35 -18.71 -10.94
CA SER A 345 -17.03 -17.86 -9.95
C SER A 345 -16.12 -16.81 -9.32
N MET A 346 -14.83 -17.09 -9.18
CA MET A 346 -13.84 -16.15 -8.69
C MET A 346 -13.59 -14.95 -9.62
N LEU A 347 -13.90 -15.09 -10.92
CA LEU A 347 -13.75 -14.04 -11.93
C LEU A 347 -15.06 -13.34 -12.23
N THR A 348 -16.13 -14.12 -12.39
CA THR A 348 -17.44 -13.64 -12.84
C THR A 348 -18.41 -13.38 -11.69
N GLY A 349 -18.18 -14.00 -10.53
CA GLY A 349 -19.13 -14.03 -9.41
C GLY A 349 -20.30 -14.99 -9.59
N GLU A 350 -20.39 -15.67 -10.74
CA GLU A 350 -21.46 -16.63 -11.03
C GLU A 350 -21.09 -18.02 -10.53
N SER A 351 -21.98 -18.67 -9.79
CA SER A 351 -21.73 -19.98 -9.17
C SER A 351 -21.87 -21.17 -10.11
N LEU A 352 -22.43 -20.98 -11.32
CA LEU A 352 -22.61 -22.05 -12.28
C LEU A 352 -21.35 -22.26 -13.12
N PRO A 353 -20.80 -23.49 -13.19
CA PRO A 353 -19.67 -23.79 -14.04
C PRO A 353 -19.96 -23.51 -15.50
N VAL A 354 -19.01 -22.95 -16.22
CA VAL A 354 -19.08 -22.58 -17.64
C VAL A 354 -18.52 -23.71 -18.47
N ALA A 355 -19.34 -24.22 -19.40
CA ALA A 355 -18.88 -25.25 -20.35
C ALA A 355 -17.79 -24.69 -21.27
N LYS A 356 -16.72 -25.47 -21.48
CA LYS A 356 -15.55 -25.14 -22.31
C LYS A 356 -15.34 -26.23 -23.35
N THR A 357 -15.13 -25.78 -24.57
CA THR A 357 -14.87 -26.63 -25.76
C THR A 357 -13.64 -26.07 -26.50
N GLU A 358 -13.22 -26.75 -27.55
CA GLU A 358 -12.09 -26.31 -28.37
C GLU A 358 -12.30 -24.90 -28.93
N GLY A 359 -11.30 -24.03 -28.74
CA GLY A 359 -11.30 -22.61 -29.09
C GLY A 359 -11.71 -21.67 -27.97
N ASP A 360 -12.27 -22.16 -26.85
CA ASP A 360 -12.67 -21.34 -25.73
C ASP A 360 -11.45 -20.90 -24.88
N VAL A 361 -11.58 -19.72 -24.29
CA VAL A 361 -10.55 -19.15 -23.38
C VAL A 361 -10.74 -19.73 -21.99
N VAL A 362 -9.61 -20.06 -21.34
CA VAL A 362 -9.53 -20.47 -19.94
C VAL A 362 -8.65 -19.49 -19.17
N PHE A 363 -8.98 -19.25 -17.91
CA PHE A 363 -8.28 -18.26 -17.06
C PHE A 363 -7.58 -18.92 -15.89
N ALA A 364 -6.43 -18.40 -15.52
CA ALA A 364 -5.66 -18.85 -14.37
C ALA A 364 -6.50 -18.87 -13.08
N ALA A 365 -6.33 -19.92 -12.28
CA ALA A 365 -7.00 -20.17 -11.00
C ALA A 365 -8.50 -20.54 -11.07
N THR A 366 -9.10 -20.66 -12.25
CA THR A 366 -10.42 -21.31 -12.39
C THR A 366 -10.28 -22.81 -12.18
N VAL A 367 -11.32 -23.48 -11.68
CA VAL A 367 -11.26 -24.89 -11.29
C VAL A 367 -12.01 -25.76 -12.32
N ASN A 368 -11.32 -26.77 -12.80
CA ASN A 368 -11.90 -27.73 -13.74
C ASN A 368 -12.79 -28.76 -13.00
N SER A 369 -14.05 -28.89 -13.41
CA SER A 369 -15.03 -29.74 -12.71
C SER A 369 -14.98 -31.20 -13.14
N ASP A 370 -15.03 -31.50 -14.45
CA ASP A 370 -15.38 -32.85 -14.94
C ASP A 370 -14.29 -33.50 -15.80
N GLY A 371 -14.06 -32.95 -16.99
CA GLY A 371 -13.25 -33.57 -18.04
C GLY A 371 -11.77 -33.23 -17.93
N THR A 372 -11.03 -33.56 -18.97
CA THR A 372 -9.64 -33.14 -19.15
C THR A 372 -9.56 -32.16 -20.30
N LEU A 373 -8.90 -31.02 -20.07
CA LEU A 373 -8.68 -29.99 -21.08
C LEU A 373 -7.20 -29.97 -21.47
N HIS A 374 -6.95 -29.98 -22.78
CA HIS A 374 -5.64 -29.70 -23.36
C HIS A 374 -5.64 -28.25 -23.82
N CYS A 375 -4.82 -27.42 -23.23
CA CYS A 375 -4.78 -25.98 -23.42
C CYS A 375 -3.42 -25.53 -23.95
N GLU A 376 -3.41 -24.39 -24.64
CA GLU A 376 -2.20 -23.68 -25.04
C GLU A 376 -2.13 -22.34 -24.31
N ALA A 377 -0.99 -22.08 -23.65
CA ALA A 377 -0.80 -20.87 -22.86
C ALA A 377 -0.78 -19.60 -23.74
N THR A 378 -1.58 -18.61 -23.36
CA THR A 378 -1.64 -17.31 -24.04
C THR A 378 -1.15 -16.18 -23.16
N GLY A 379 -1.42 -16.20 -21.86
CA GLY A 379 -0.97 -15.22 -20.86
C GLY A 379 -0.30 -15.93 -19.69
N VAL A 380 0.95 -15.53 -19.37
CA VAL A 380 1.74 -16.13 -18.28
C VAL A 380 2.21 -15.07 -17.30
N GLY A 381 2.50 -15.46 -16.05
CA GLY A 381 3.07 -14.58 -15.03
C GLY A 381 2.20 -13.32 -14.78
N SER A 382 2.78 -12.15 -15.00
CA SER A 382 2.12 -10.85 -14.79
C SER A 382 1.03 -10.51 -15.82
N GLU A 383 0.94 -11.25 -16.91
CA GLU A 383 -0.03 -11.00 -17.98
C GLU A 383 -1.34 -11.77 -17.79
N THR A 384 -1.42 -12.67 -16.80
CA THR A 384 -2.65 -13.40 -16.51
C THR A 384 -3.76 -12.48 -16.00
N MET A 385 -5.03 -12.87 -16.26
CA MET A 385 -6.20 -12.16 -15.74
C MET A 385 -6.17 -12.06 -14.20
N LEU A 386 -5.82 -13.16 -13.53
CA LEU A 386 -5.64 -13.17 -12.07
C LEU A 386 -4.59 -12.16 -11.60
N ALA A 387 -3.42 -12.10 -12.25
CA ALA A 387 -2.39 -11.12 -11.92
C ALA A 387 -2.89 -9.68 -12.12
N SER A 388 -3.72 -9.44 -13.12
CA SER A 388 -4.35 -8.15 -13.38
C SER A 388 -5.35 -7.78 -12.28
N ILE A 389 -6.16 -8.73 -11.81
CA ILE A 389 -7.08 -8.54 -10.68
C ILE A 389 -6.30 -8.21 -9.40
N ILE A 390 -5.27 -9.01 -9.07
CA ILE A 390 -4.41 -8.77 -7.91
C ILE A 390 -3.81 -7.37 -7.96
N ARG A 391 -3.29 -6.96 -9.12
CA ARG A 391 -2.71 -5.62 -9.33
C ARG A 391 -3.75 -4.50 -9.15
N LEU A 392 -4.98 -4.67 -9.63
CA LEU A 392 -6.06 -3.70 -9.43
C LEU A 392 -6.41 -3.55 -7.94
N VAL A 393 -6.50 -4.66 -7.20
CA VAL A 393 -6.75 -4.64 -5.75
C VAL A 393 -5.59 -3.97 -5.01
N GLU A 394 -4.33 -4.27 -5.35
CA GLU A 394 -3.16 -3.62 -4.77
C GLU A 394 -3.15 -2.11 -5.05
N GLN A 395 -3.50 -1.69 -6.27
CA GLN A 395 -3.59 -0.28 -6.63
C GLN A 395 -4.71 0.43 -5.86
N ALA A 396 -5.88 -0.20 -5.72
CA ALA A 396 -6.97 0.33 -4.93
C ALA A 396 -6.57 0.50 -3.46
N GLN A 397 -5.93 -0.52 -2.87
CA GLN A 397 -5.44 -0.48 -1.50
C GLN A 397 -4.30 0.52 -1.29
N GLY A 398 -3.45 0.72 -2.30
CA GLY A 398 -2.36 1.71 -2.29
C GLY A 398 -2.83 3.15 -2.45
N SER A 399 -4.03 3.36 -3.00
CA SER A 399 -4.59 4.70 -3.21
C SER A 399 -5.10 5.32 -1.91
N LYS A 400 -5.20 6.66 -1.86
CA LYS A 400 -5.75 7.39 -0.71
C LYS A 400 -7.11 7.99 -1.05
N ALA A 401 -8.09 7.73 -0.19
CA ALA A 401 -9.39 8.40 -0.25
C ALA A 401 -9.27 9.89 0.12
N PRO A 402 -10.16 10.77 -0.38
CA PRO A 402 -10.22 12.17 0.01
C PRO A 402 -10.27 12.38 1.53
N VAL A 403 -11.08 11.61 2.25
CA VAL A 403 -11.18 11.68 3.72
C VAL A 403 -9.86 11.30 4.41
N GLN A 404 -9.10 10.38 3.86
CA GLN A 404 -7.78 10.03 4.40
C GLN A 404 -6.79 11.19 4.22
N ARG A 405 -6.79 11.85 3.07
CA ARG A 405 -5.96 13.05 2.83
C ARG A 405 -6.29 14.18 3.81
N LEU A 406 -7.58 14.38 4.10
CA LEU A 406 -8.02 15.35 5.10
C LEU A 406 -7.51 14.98 6.50
N ALA A 407 -7.64 13.73 6.90
CA ALA A 407 -7.14 13.24 8.19
C ALA A 407 -5.62 13.45 8.34
N ASP A 408 -4.85 13.18 7.27
CA ASP A 408 -3.40 13.39 7.24
C ASP A 408 -3.03 14.88 7.38
N GLN A 409 -3.78 15.78 6.73
CA GLN A 409 -3.58 17.23 6.84
C GLN A 409 -3.89 17.73 8.26
N VAL A 410 -5.01 17.28 8.84
CA VAL A 410 -5.38 17.62 10.22
C VAL A 410 -4.29 17.14 11.18
N ALA A 411 -3.80 15.91 11.05
CA ALA A 411 -2.74 15.37 11.90
C ALA A 411 -1.43 16.19 11.82
N ALA A 412 -1.09 16.69 10.64
CA ALA A 412 0.12 17.50 10.44
C ALA A 412 0.09 18.87 11.17
N VAL A 413 -1.10 19.45 11.34
CA VAL A 413 -1.30 20.72 12.09
C VAL A 413 -1.51 20.44 13.57
N PHE A 414 -2.19 19.36 13.89
CA PHE A 414 -2.58 19.01 15.26
C PHE A 414 -1.37 18.82 16.21
N VAL A 415 -0.32 18.13 15.78
CA VAL A 415 0.84 17.86 16.63
C VAL A 415 1.57 19.15 17.07
N PRO A 416 1.92 20.10 16.16
CA PRO A 416 2.47 21.40 16.59
C PRO A 416 1.56 22.18 17.53
N VAL A 417 0.24 22.16 17.30
CA VAL A 417 -0.74 22.85 18.17
C VAL A 417 -0.74 22.23 19.57
N VAL A 418 -0.73 20.90 19.68
CA VAL A 418 -0.66 20.21 20.97
C VAL A 418 0.62 20.54 21.72
N VAL A 419 1.77 20.60 21.05
CA VAL A 419 3.02 21.02 21.67
C VAL A 419 2.91 22.45 22.22
N ALA A 420 2.32 23.37 21.44
CA ALA A 420 2.09 24.74 21.90
C ALA A 420 1.16 24.79 23.13
N ILE A 421 0.07 24.03 23.13
CA ILE A 421 -0.86 23.90 24.26
C ILE A 421 -0.14 23.34 25.49
N ALA A 422 0.68 22.31 25.35
CA ALA A 422 1.46 21.73 26.45
C ALA A 422 2.42 22.76 27.07
N VAL A 423 3.09 23.56 26.23
CA VAL A 423 3.97 24.65 26.70
C VAL A 423 3.17 25.72 27.45
N LEU A 424 2.00 26.12 26.91
CA LEU A 424 1.09 27.07 27.59
C LEU A 424 0.55 26.50 28.90
N THR A 425 0.21 25.20 28.93
CA THR A 425 -0.23 24.52 30.16
C THR A 425 0.87 24.51 31.21
N PHE A 426 2.13 24.29 30.81
CA PHE A 426 3.26 24.35 31.73
C PHE A 426 3.43 25.74 32.33
N PHE A 427 3.56 26.77 31.49
CA PHE A 427 3.79 28.13 31.98
C PHE A 427 2.57 28.71 32.72
N GLY A 428 1.37 28.47 32.24
CA GLY A 428 0.13 28.88 32.90
C GLY A 428 -0.04 28.18 34.26
N GLY A 429 0.14 26.87 34.33
CA GLY A 429 0.07 26.09 35.58
C GLY A 429 1.14 26.53 36.61
N TRP A 430 2.36 26.83 36.14
CA TRP A 430 3.43 27.34 37.01
C TRP A 430 3.10 28.73 37.52
N TRP A 431 2.58 29.62 36.66
CA TRP A 431 2.27 31.00 37.03
C TRP A 431 1.12 31.10 38.03
N TRP A 432 0.03 30.37 37.80
CA TRP A 432 -1.15 30.41 38.67
C TRP A 432 -1.12 29.42 39.83
N GLY A 433 -0.56 28.25 39.65
CA GLY A 433 -0.54 27.18 40.64
C GLY A 433 0.68 27.17 41.55
N GLY A 434 1.75 27.89 41.22
CA GLY A 434 3.01 27.99 42.01
C GLY A 434 3.81 26.69 42.08
N SER A 435 3.29 25.55 41.59
CA SER A 435 3.94 24.24 41.61
C SER A 435 4.47 23.87 40.23
N VAL A 436 5.80 23.88 40.08
CA VAL A 436 6.48 23.43 38.84
C VAL A 436 6.14 21.95 38.54
N THR A 437 6.02 21.13 39.59
CA THR A 437 5.75 19.69 39.45
C THR A 437 4.37 19.43 38.85
N GLU A 438 3.33 20.08 39.37
CA GLU A 438 1.95 19.93 38.85
C GLU A 438 1.85 20.49 37.43
N ALA A 439 2.45 21.64 37.16
CA ALA A 439 2.49 22.22 35.81
C ALA A 439 3.16 21.29 34.82
N LEU A 440 4.26 20.63 35.21
CA LEU A 440 4.98 19.68 34.38
C LEU A 440 4.16 18.44 34.08
N VAL A 441 3.50 17.85 35.11
CA VAL A 441 2.62 16.66 34.96
C VAL A 441 1.47 16.97 34.04
N ASN A 442 0.82 18.12 34.19
CA ASN A 442 -0.29 18.53 33.33
C ASN A 442 0.17 18.73 31.87
N ALA A 443 1.34 19.33 31.65
CA ALA A 443 1.91 19.50 30.32
C ALA A 443 2.25 18.15 29.65
N VAL A 444 2.84 17.20 30.40
CA VAL A 444 3.12 15.84 29.92
C VAL A 444 1.81 15.09 29.62
N ALA A 445 0.79 15.23 30.47
CA ALA A 445 -0.52 14.63 30.23
C ALA A 445 -1.14 15.13 28.91
N VAL A 446 -1.06 16.43 28.62
CA VAL A 446 -1.52 17.00 27.33
C VAL A 446 -0.79 16.35 26.16
N LEU A 447 0.54 16.22 26.21
CA LEU A 447 1.34 15.62 25.13
C LEU A 447 0.95 14.15 24.86
N VAL A 448 0.69 13.38 25.90
CA VAL A 448 0.41 11.94 25.81
C VAL A 448 -1.02 11.66 25.35
N ILE A 449 -2.00 12.33 25.98
CA ILE A 449 -3.43 12.12 25.71
C ILE A 449 -3.78 12.55 24.27
N ALA A 450 -3.16 13.59 23.77
CA ALA A 450 -3.46 14.14 22.46
C ALA A 450 -2.90 13.32 21.26
N CYS A 451 -2.42 12.08 21.46
CA CYS A 451 -1.94 11.26 20.35
C CYS A 451 -3.08 10.81 19.44
N PRO A 452 -3.15 11.25 18.16
CA PRO A 452 -4.18 10.81 17.22
C PRO A 452 -3.83 9.45 16.59
N CYS A 453 -3.41 8.47 17.40
CA CYS A 453 -2.82 7.22 16.92
C CYS A 453 -3.77 6.40 16.02
N ALA A 454 -5.08 6.40 16.31
CA ALA A 454 -6.09 5.66 15.55
C ALA A 454 -6.50 6.35 14.23
N LEU A 455 -6.39 7.68 14.14
CA LEU A 455 -6.86 8.46 12.99
C LEU A 455 -6.19 8.02 11.68
N GLY A 456 -4.89 7.74 11.71
CA GLY A 456 -4.12 7.33 10.52
C GLY A 456 -4.43 5.91 10.02
N LEU A 457 -5.17 5.09 10.78
CA LEU A 457 -5.46 3.69 10.45
C LEU A 457 -6.92 3.42 10.11
N ALA A 458 -7.86 4.17 10.66
CA ALA A 458 -9.28 3.88 10.56
C ALA A 458 -9.72 3.76 9.08
N THR A 459 -9.48 4.79 8.28
CA THR A 459 -9.89 4.82 6.87
C THR A 459 -9.13 3.80 6.00
N PRO A 460 -7.79 3.71 6.04
CA PRO A 460 -7.07 2.71 5.24
C PRO A 460 -7.48 1.27 5.56
N THR A 461 -7.72 0.96 6.83
CA THR A 461 -8.14 -0.39 7.22
C THR A 461 -9.53 -0.71 6.67
N ALA A 462 -10.48 0.22 6.74
CA ALA A 462 -11.82 0.05 6.19
C ALA A 462 -11.77 -0.16 4.66
N ILE A 463 -10.94 0.62 3.94
CA ILE A 463 -10.76 0.48 2.49
C ILE A 463 -10.14 -0.88 2.15
N MET A 464 -9.09 -1.31 2.85
CA MET A 464 -8.45 -2.61 2.60
C MET A 464 -9.41 -3.78 2.81
N VAL A 465 -10.21 -3.75 3.89
CA VAL A 465 -11.22 -4.78 4.16
C VAL A 465 -12.31 -4.75 3.11
N GLY A 466 -12.84 -3.57 2.78
CA GLY A 466 -13.91 -3.40 1.80
C GLY A 466 -13.50 -3.84 0.39
N THR A 467 -12.32 -3.41 -0.09
CA THR A 467 -11.81 -3.79 -1.41
C THR A 467 -11.46 -5.28 -1.48
N GLY A 468 -10.89 -5.85 -0.39
CA GLY A 468 -10.59 -7.27 -0.31
C GLY A 468 -11.84 -8.14 -0.31
N LEU A 469 -12.86 -7.77 0.46
CA LEU A 469 -14.15 -8.47 0.48
C LEU A 469 -14.86 -8.36 -0.88
N GLY A 470 -14.85 -7.17 -1.49
CA GLY A 470 -15.39 -6.96 -2.83
C GLY A 470 -14.73 -7.86 -3.87
N ALA A 471 -13.39 -7.92 -3.87
CA ALA A 471 -12.65 -8.75 -4.81
C ALA A 471 -12.98 -10.25 -4.71
N ASN A 472 -13.19 -10.76 -3.48
CA ASN A 472 -13.62 -12.15 -3.26
C ASN A 472 -15.03 -12.45 -3.81
N HIS A 473 -15.82 -11.43 -4.10
CA HIS A 473 -17.16 -11.53 -4.71
C HIS A 473 -17.18 -11.03 -6.16
N GLY A 474 -16.03 -10.94 -6.83
CA GLY A 474 -15.92 -10.46 -8.20
C GLY A 474 -16.09 -8.94 -8.37
N ILE A 475 -16.20 -8.17 -7.27
CA ILE A 475 -16.37 -6.71 -7.32
C ILE A 475 -15.00 -6.05 -7.24
N LEU A 476 -14.52 -5.50 -8.35
CA LEU A 476 -13.23 -4.83 -8.43
C LEU A 476 -13.39 -3.31 -8.29
N VAL A 477 -12.74 -2.75 -7.29
CA VAL A 477 -12.74 -1.31 -7.01
C VAL A 477 -11.47 -0.68 -7.60
N LYS A 478 -11.62 0.33 -8.46
CA LYS A 478 -10.51 0.98 -9.16
C LYS A 478 -9.57 1.74 -8.22
N ASN A 479 -10.13 2.44 -7.23
CA ASN A 479 -9.38 3.22 -6.23
C ASN A 479 -10.24 3.53 -5.00
N ALA A 480 -9.61 3.96 -3.92
CA ALA A 480 -10.28 4.31 -2.66
C ALA A 480 -11.28 5.46 -2.80
N GLU A 481 -11.04 6.40 -3.71
CA GLU A 481 -11.95 7.52 -3.99
C GLU A 481 -13.28 7.04 -4.60
N ALA A 482 -13.25 6.04 -5.49
CA ALA A 482 -14.45 5.45 -6.06
C ALA A 482 -15.32 4.79 -4.98
N LEU A 483 -14.68 4.10 -4.02
CA LEU A 483 -15.39 3.48 -2.90
C LEU A 483 -16.03 4.54 -1.98
N GLU A 484 -15.31 5.63 -1.69
CA GLU A 484 -15.84 6.73 -0.87
C GLU A 484 -17.00 7.44 -1.57
N ARG A 485 -16.89 7.71 -2.88
CA ARG A 485 -17.94 8.37 -3.66
C ARG A 485 -19.21 7.52 -3.82
N ALA A 486 -19.07 6.19 -3.78
CA ALA A 486 -20.21 5.28 -3.94
C ALA A 486 -21.31 5.51 -2.89
N GLN A 487 -20.97 5.94 -1.67
CA GLN A 487 -21.95 6.26 -0.63
C GLN A 487 -22.84 7.46 -0.94
N ASN A 488 -22.40 8.36 -1.83
CA ASN A 488 -23.10 9.61 -2.16
C ASN A 488 -23.90 9.51 -3.47
N LEU A 489 -24.03 8.32 -4.05
CA LEU A 489 -24.79 8.13 -5.27
C LEU A 489 -26.28 8.37 -5.02
N THR A 490 -26.87 9.29 -5.76
CA THR A 490 -28.30 9.61 -5.73
C THR A 490 -29.03 9.09 -6.97
N VAL A 491 -28.29 8.84 -8.07
CA VAL A 491 -28.82 8.37 -9.34
C VAL A 491 -27.93 7.25 -9.84
N LEU A 492 -28.53 6.11 -10.19
CA LEU A 492 -27.89 4.98 -10.84
C LEU A 492 -28.45 4.83 -12.25
N ALA A 493 -27.62 5.09 -13.27
CA ALA A 493 -27.94 4.78 -14.65
C ALA A 493 -27.40 3.38 -14.98
N VAL A 494 -28.27 2.47 -15.39
CA VAL A 494 -27.92 1.07 -15.65
C VAL A 494 -28.16 0.78 -17.12
N ASP A 495 -27.13 0.21 -17.78
CA ASP A 495 -27.29 -0.30 -19.14
C ASP A 495 -28.17 -1.59 -19.12
N LYS A 496 -28.94 -1.79 -20.18
CA LYS A 496 -29.84 -2.96 -20.25
C LYS A 496 -29.09 -4.22 -20.64
N THR A 497 -28.36 -4.18 -21.75
CA THR A 497 -27.81 -5.35 -22.39
C THR A 497 -26.49 -5.78 -21.80
N GLY A 498 -26.38 -7.01 -21.27
CA GLY A 498 -25.18 -7.49 -20.59
C GLY A 498 -24.98 -6.97 -19.18
N THR A 499 -25.89 -6.12 -18.65
CA THR A 499 -25.88 -5.63 -17.28
C THR A 499 -27.14 -6.05 -16.53
N LEU A 500 -28.33 -5.69 -17.05
CA LEU A 500 -29.62 -6.14 -16.51
C LEU A 500 -30.09 -7.45 -17.16
N THR A 501 -29.57 -7.78 -18.31
CA THR A 501 -29.87 -8.98 -19.07
C THR A 501 -28.59 -9.73 -19.43
N GLU A 502 -28.67 -11.02 -19.60
CA GLU A 502 -27.54 -11.89 -19.97
C GLU A 502 -27.00 -11.64 -21.39
N GLY A 503 -27.64 -10.77 -22.19
CA GLY A 503 -27.27 -10.52 -23.58
C GLY A 503 -27.54 -11.70 -24.52
N ARG A 504 -28.17 -12.77 -24.03
CA ARG A 504 -28.55 -13.95 -24.78
C ARG A 504 -30.08 -14.06 -24.79
N PRO A 505 -30.77 -13.71 -25.89
CA PRO A 505 -32.21 -13.84 -25.96
C PRO A 505 -32.59 -15.32 -25.88
N ALA A 506 -33.50 -15.64 -24.97
CA ALA A 506 -34.09 -16.95 -24.82
C ALA A 506 -35.61 -16.83 -24.89
N VAL A 507 -36.28 -17.86 -25.46
CA VAL A 507 -37.74 -17.92 -25.48
C VAL A 507 -38.21 -18.30 -24.09
N THR A 508 -38.83 -17.38 -23.35
CA THR A 508 -39.41 -17.67 -22.02
C THR A 508 -40.84 -18.14 -22.10
N ASP A 509 -41.64 -17.59 -23.03
CA ASP A 509 -43.04 -17.91 -23.21
C ASP A 509 -43.42 -17.99 -24.67
N VAL A 510 -44.27 -18.97 -24.99
CA VAL A 510 -44.90 -19.09 -26.29
C VAL A 510 -46.40 -18.93 -26.09
N VAL A 511 -46.96 -17.84 -26.62
CA VAL A 511 -48.39 -17.58 -26.63
C VAL A 511 -48.91 -17.83 -28.04
N PRO A 512 -49.53 -18.98 -28.29
CA PRO A 512 -50.10 -19.28 -29.60
C PRO A 512 -51.30 -18.37 -29.90
N ALA A 513 -51.48 -18.04 -31.19
CA ALA A 513 -52.69 -17.35 -31.62
C ALA A 513 -53.90 -18.30 -31.50
N ASP A 514 -55.10 -17.71 -31.43
CA ASP A 514 -56.33 -18.49 -31.32
C ASP A 514 -56.45 -19.57 -32.42
N GLY A 515 -56.64 -20.81 -32.03
CA GLY A 515 -56.74 -21.96 -32.90
C GLY A 515 -55.42 -22.73 -33.19
N PHE A 516 -54.28 -22.30 -32.61
CA PHE A 516 -53.01 -23.01 -32.74
C PHE A 516 -52.59 -23.68 -31.45
N ALA A 517 -52.05 -24.90 -31.52
CA ALA A 517 -51.55 -25.65 -30.38
C ALA A 517 -50.11 -25.17 -30.01
N ARG A 518 -49.77 -25.15 -28.70
CA ARG A 518 -48.48 -24.72 -28.14
C ARG A 518 -47.28 -25.60 -28.60
N GLU A 519 -47.53 -26.76 -29.19
CA GLU A 519 -46.51 -27.76 -29.56
C GLU A 519 -45.76 -27.46 -30.86
N ILE A 520 -46.25 -26.55 -31.71
CA ILE A 520 -45.65 -26.26 -33.03
C ILE A 520 -44.33 -25.49 -32.93
N GLY A 521 -44.05 -24.82 -31.80
CA GLY A 521 -42.87 -24.00 -31.62
C GLY A 521 -41.59 -24.70 -31.13
N ARG A 522 -41.66 -26.02 -30.78
CA ARG A 522 -40.51 -26.73 -30.18
C ARG A 522 -39.52 -27.33 -31.20
N ALA A 523 -39.77 -27.29 -32.48
CA ALA A 523 -38.96 -27.99 -33.45
C ALA A 523 -37.73 -27.24 -33.98
N HIS A 524 -37.52 -25.96 -33.65
CA HIS A 524 -36.44 -25.14 -34.23
C HIS A 524 -35.88 -24.07 -33.26
N VAL A 525 -35.57 -24.45 -32.04
CA VAL A 525 -34.75 -23.58 -31.13
C VAL A 525 -33.54 -24.36 -30.67
#